data_797d6e3c0d584919ddd82da6c10b5af1
#
_entry.id   797d6e3c0d584919ddd82da6c10b5af1
#
_cell.length_a   1.000
_cell.length_b   1.000
_cell.length_c   1.000
_cell.angle_alpha   90.00
_cell.angle_beta   90.00
_cell.angle_gamma   90.00
#
_symmetry.space_group_name_H-M   'P 1'
#
loop_
_entity.id
_entity.type
_entity.pdbx_description
1 polymer ?
#
loop_
_entity_poly.entity_id
_entity_poly.type
_entity_poly.pdbx_seq_one_letter_code
_entity_poly.pdbx_strand_id
1 'polypeptide(L)'
;MQSAIMSMQRIGPGGYSTDDGAKQALVSSFMWNEKMKRPVFNPMVARPSFCSSAVWVATLSALVHWETQNRYRAISPAAWQALMPQLVKDGEGPWGYANANGPGFALLAHRLGAGVNFTDWKMARPSDILKISWNEHIGANERGHLVILVKDEGDTACVWSSHKARDGQPAGYGLRRIPKSAMKRVLFTRITRPAAFNRAHKLPDEPWLTELMRANTTWAECVRRCGIHD
;
A
#
# COMPACT_ATOMS: atom_id res chain seq x y z
N MET A 1 1.14 11.65 4.17
CA MET A 1 0.48 10.42 4.61
C MET A 1 -0.52 10.65 5.75
N GLN A 2 -0.14 11.23 6.88
CA GLN A 2 -1.06 11.47 8.01
C GLN A 2 -2.32 12.24 7.63
N SER A 3 -2.20 13.33 6.87
CA SER A 3 -3.37 14.09 6.38
C SER A 3 -4.32 13.25 5.52
N ALA A 4 -3.79 12.34 4.70
CA ALA A 4 -4.59 11.42 3.90
C ALA A 4 -5.36 10.44 4.80
N ILE A 5 -4.70 9.86 5.80
CA ILE A 5 -5.33 8.97 6.78
C ILE A 5 -6.44 9.70 7.55
N MET A 6 -6.18 10.91 8.03
CA MET A 6 -7.18 11.72 8.76
C MET A 6 -8.42 12.03 7.91
N SER A 7 -8.23 12.33 6.62
CA SER A 7 -9.34 12.53 5.70
C SER A 7 -10.16 11.25 5.52
N MET A 8 -9.51 10.10 5.39
CA MET A 8 -10.17 8.81 5.20
C MET A 8 -10.86 8.30 6.47
N GLN A 9 -10.37 8.63 7.66
CA GLN A 9 -11.05 8.29 8.92
C GLN A 9 -12.43 8.92 9.04
N ARG A 10 -12.63 10.11 8.48
CA ARG A 10 -13.94 10.80 8.49
C ARG A 10 -15.00 10.12 7.62
N ILE A 11 -14.59 9.23 6.73
CA ILE A 11 -15.49 8.55 5.79
C ILE A 11 -16.21 7.38 6.46
N GLY A 12 -15.66 6.85 7.54
CA GLY A 12 -16.12 5.65 8.21
C GLY A 12 -15.66 4.36 7.54
N PRO A 13 -15.89 3.22 8.17
CA PRO A 13 -15.25 1.95 7.83
C PRO A 13 -15.64 1.39 6.46
N GLY A 14 -16.92 1.30 6.12
CA GLY A 14 -17.43 0.95 4.79
C GLY A 14 -17.32 -0.52 4.37
N GLY A 15 -16.94 -1.43 5.27
CA GLY A 15 -16.85 -2.87 5.00
C GLY A 15 -15.48 -3.32 4.46
N TYR A 16 -15.22 -4.62 4.59
CA TYR A 16 -14.03 -5.29 4.07
C TYR A 16 -14.43 -6.41 3.13
N SER A 17 -13.89 -6.41 1.92
CA SER A 17 -13.94 -7.52 0.99
C SER A 17 -12.72 -7.51 0.06
N THR A 18 -12.35 -8.69 -0.47
CA THR A 18 -11.32 -8.90 -1.49
C THR A 18 -11.87 -9.41 -2.80
N ASP A 19 -13.21 -9.46 -2.93
CA ASP A 19 -13.89 -9.92 -4.14
C ASP A 19 -13.73 -8.95 -5.33
N ASP A 20 -14.25 -9.35 -6.47
CA ASP A 20 -14.17 -8.52 -7.68
C ASP A 20 -14.99 -7.24 -7.56
N GLY A 21 -16.07 -7.24 -6.78
CA GLY A 21 -16.84 -6.05 -6.47
C GLY A 21 -16.01 -4.99 -5.76
N ALA A 22 -15.20 -5.39 -4.76
CA ALA A 22 -14.30 -4.48 -4.04
C ALA A 22 -13.17 -3.97 -4.95
N LYS A 23 -12.64 -4.81 -5.85
CA LYS A 23 -11.64 -4.38 -6.85
C LYS A 23 -12.24 -3.36 -7.83
N GLN A 24 -13.44 -3.63 -8.32
CA GLN A 24 -14.16 -2.71 -9.21
C GLN A 24 -14.50 -1.39 -8.51
N ALA A 25 -14.90 -1.42 -7.24
CA ALA A 25 -15.15 -0.23 -6.42
C ALA A 25 -13.88 0.63 -6.30
N LEU A 26 -12.71 0.00 -6.11
CA LEU A 26 -11.44 0.72 -6.11
C LEU A 26 -11.18 1.41 -7.45
N VAL A 27 -11.30 0.70 -8.58
CA VAL A 27 -11.08 1.27 -9.91
C VAL A 27 -12.04 2.43 -10.16
N SER A 28 -13.32 2.26 -9.86
CA SER A 28 -14.37 3.26 -10.06
C SER A 28 -14.23 4.48 -9.15
N SER A 29 -13.44 4.38 -8.08
CA SER A 29 -13.19 5.50 -7.19
C SER A 29 -12.23 6.55 -7.76
N PHE A 30 -11.55 6.23 -8.86
CA PHE A 30 -10.60 7.12 -9.54
C PHE A 30 -11.17 7.59 -10.88
N MET A 31 -11.15 8.90 -11.07
CA MET A 31 -11.55 9.54 -12.32
C MET A 31 -10.42 10.43 -12.84
N TRP A 32 -10.16 10.37 -14.14
CA TRP A 32 -9.20 11.28 -14.75
C TRP A 32 -9.77 12.68 -14.90
N ASN A 33 -9.06 13.69 -14.42
CA ASN A 33 -9.42 15.09 -14.61
C ASN A 33 -8.58 15.70 -15.73
N GLU A 34 -9.23 15.94 -16.86
CA GLU A 34 -8.57 16.46 -18.07
C GLU A 34 -7.95 17.86 -17.87
N LYS A 35 -8.60 18.72 -17.09
CA LYS A 35 -8.10 20.08 -16.84
C LYS A 35 -6.87 20.05 -15.94
N MET A 36 -6.89 19.21 -14.91
CA MET A 36 -5.78 19.09 -13.96
C MET A 36 -4.69 18.11 -14.42
N LYS A 37 -4.95 17.29 -15.46
CA LYS A 37 -4.05 16.24 -15.95
C LYS A 37 -3.55 15.32 -14.83
N ARG A 38 -4.44 14.96 -13.92
CA ARG A 38 -4.20 14.05 -12.80
C ARG A 38 -5.51 13.40 -12.33
N PRO A 39 -5.44 12.27 -11.59
CA PRO A 39 -6.66 11.67 -11.05
C PRO A 39 -7.29 12.56 -9.97
N VAL A 40 -8.60 12.50 -9.91
CA VAL A 40 -9.42 12.84 -8.76
C VAL A 40 -10.00 11.53 -8.25
N PHE A 41 -10.05 11.35 -6.95
CA PHE A 41 -10.60 10.13 -6.40
C PHE A 41 -11.59 10.42 -5.28
N ASN A 42 -12.58 9.51 -5.17
CA ASN A 42 -13.58 9.54 -4.13
C ASN A 42 -13.45 8.26 -3.27
N PRO A 43 -12.83 8.35 -2.09
CA PRO A 43 -12.62 7.18 -1.24
C PRO A 43 -13.94 6.60 -0.70
N MET A 44 -15.06 7.34 -0.76
CA MET A 44 -16.39 6.83 -0.44
C MET A 44 -16.85 5.74 -1.41
N VAL A 45 -16.38 5.79 -2.66
CA VAL A 45 -16.69 4.79 -3.69
C VAL A 45 -15.82 3.54 -3.53
N ALA A 46 -14.58 3.67 -3.04
CA ALA A 46 -13.64 2.56 -2.82
C ALA A 46 -14.03 1.68 -1.62
N ARG A 47 -15.30 1.29 -1.54
CA ARG A 47 -15.87 0.48 -0.45
C ARG A 47 -16.87 -0.55 -0.99
N PRO A 48 -16.90 -1.79 -0.49
CA PRO A 48 -15.99 -2.32 0.53
C PRO A 48 -14.52 -2.27 0.08
N SER A 49 -13.59 -2.28 1.03
CA SER A 49 -12.16 -2.13 0.75
C SER A 49 -11.34 -3.29 1.33
N PHE A 50 -10.08 -3.39 0.94
CA PHE A 50 -9.10 -4.34 1.50
C PHE A 50 -7.78 -3.64 1.80
N CYS A 51 -6.87 -4.33 2.46
CA CYS A 51 -5.68 -3.68 3.02
C CYS A 51 -4.82 -2.96 1.98
N SER A 52 -4.50 -3.60 0.86
CA SER A 52 -3.70 -2.97 -0.20
C SER A 52 -4.43 -1.82 -0.88
N SER A 53 -5.76 -1.94 -1.11
CA SER A 53 -6.56 -0.84 -1.68
C SER A 53 -6.56 0.39 -0.77
N ALA A 54 -6.73 0.20 0.54
CA ALA A 54 -6.70 1.28 1.52
C ALA A 54 -5.35 2.02 1.51
N VAL A 55 -4.25 1.26 1.59
CA VAL A 55 -2.89 1.83 1.57
C VAL A 55 -2.61 2.53 0.25
N TRP A 56 -3.07 1.97 -0.88
CA TRP A 56 -2.89 2.59 -2.19
C TRP A 56 -3.63 3.92 -2.32
N VAL A 57 -4.90 3.96 -1.95
CA VAL A 57 -5.70 5.20 -1.94
C VAL A 57 -5.05 6.25 -1.05
N ALA A 58 -4.60 5.88 0.15
CA ALA A 58 -3.90 6.79 1.06
C ALA A 58 -2.57 7.29 0.48
N THR A 59 -1.83 6.43 -0.22
CA THR A 59 -0.55 6.78 -0.86
C THR A 59 -0.77 7.78 -1.99
N LEU A 60 -1.71 7.51 -2.91
CA LEU A 60 -2.00 8.42 -4.01
C LEU A 60 -2.56 9.77 -3.51
N SER A 61 -3.41 9.73 -2.49
CA SER A 61 -3.88 10.93 -1.79
C SER A 61 -2.74 11.77 -1.25
N ALA A 62 -1.79 11.10 -0.60
CA ALA A 62 -0.62 11.78 -0.05
C ALA A 62 0.28 12.39 -1.14
N LEU A 63 0.42 11.73 -2.29
CA LEU A 63 1.16 12.26 -3.43
C LEU A 63 0.49 13.52 -4.02
N VAL A 64 -0.84 13.49 -4.20
CA VAL A 64 -1.61 14.66 -4.66
C VAL A 64 -1.47 15.83 -3.70
N HIS A 65 -1.58 15.55 -2.40
CA HIS A 65 -1.43 16.56 -1.35
C HIS A 65 -0.02 17.15 -1.34
N TRP A 66 1.01 16.30 -1.46
CA TRP A 66 2.40 16.72 -1.53
C TRP A 66 2.68 17.64 -2.71
N GLU A 67 2.21 17.30 -3.93
CA GLU A 67 2.34 18.19 -5.11
C GLU A 67 1.62 19.52 -4.89
N THR A 68 0.45 19.48 -4.28
CA THR A 68 -0.35 20.69 -4.03
C THR A 68 0.35 21.63 -3.06
N GLN A 69 0.89 21.10 -1.96
CA GLN A 69 1.59 21.90 -0.95
C GLN A 69 2.89 22.51 -1.48
N ASN A 70 3.61 21.77 -2.31
CA ASN A 70 4.87 22.25 -2.87
C ASN A 70 4.68 23.11 -4.13
N ARG A 71 3.43 23.30 -4.59
CA ARG A 71 3.11 24.03 -5.85
C ARG A 71 3.90 23.50 -7.04
N TYR A 72 4.28 22.23 -7.01
CA TYR A 72 5.15 21.60 -7.97
C TYR A 72 4.53 20.32 -8.52
N ARG A 73 4.48 20.20 -9.84
CA ARG A 73 4.00 19.00 -10.53
C ARG A 73 5.18 18.11 -10.86
N ALA A 74 5.52 17.22 -9.95
CA ALA A 74 6.62 16.27 -10.08
C ALA A 74 6.22 15.02 -10.87
N ILE A 75 4.93 14.69 -10.88
CA ILE A 75 4.40 13.46 -11.49
C ILE A 75 3.68 13.85 -12.78
N SER A 76 4.17 13.33 -13.91
CA SER A 76 3.63 13.59 -15.23
C SER A 76 2.23 12.97 -15.42
N PRO A 77 1.42 13.46 -16.38
CA PRO A 77 0.14 12.85 -16.69
C PRO A 77 0.24 11.35 -16.99
N ALA A 78 1.24 10.92 -17.75
CA ALA A 78 1.45 9.51 -18.06
C ALA A 78 1.74 8.67 -16.81
N ALA A 79 2.53 9.20 -15.89
CA ALA A 79 2.80 8.52 -14.62
C ALA A 79 1.55 8.46 -13.72
N TRP A 80 0.77 9.54 -13.66
CA TRP A 80 -0.50 9.54 -12.93
C TRP A 80 -1.50 8.53 -13.51
N GLN A 81 -1.60 8.41 -14.85
CA GLN A 81 -2.45 7.40 -15.49
C GLN A 81 -1.99 5.99 -15.13
N ALA A 82 -0.68 5.72 -15.15
CA ALA A 82 -0.13 4.42 -14.76
C ALA A 82 -0.36 4.09 -13.27
N LEU A 83 -0.43 5.10 -12.40
CA LEU A 83 -0.70 4.93 -10.96
C LEU A 83 -2.18 4.67 -10.65
N MET A 84 -3.11 4.99 -11.56
CA MET A 84 -4.53 4.69 -11.33
C MET A 84 -4.73 3.17 -11.24
N PRO A 85 -5.51 2.69 -10.25
CA PRO A 85 -5.81 1.27 -10.14
C PRO A 85 -6.51 0.74 -11.40
N GLN A 86 -6.14 -0.46 -11.79
CA GLN A 86 -6.71 -1.18 -12.93
C GLN A 86 -6.97 -2.63 -12.55
N LEU A 87 -7.82 -3.33 -13.28
CA LEU A 87 -8.03 -4.78 -13.12
C LEU A 87 -6.89 -5.52 -13.83
N VAL A 88 -5.76 -5.62 -13.18
CA VAL A 88 -4.53 -6.26 -13.67
C VAL A 88 -4.11 -7.39 -12.73
N LYS A 89 -3.22 -8.27 -13.22
CA LYS A 89 -2.61 -9.30 -12.38
C LYS A 89 -1.58 -8.71 -11.43
N ASP A 90 -1.32 -9.42 -10.35
CA ASP A 90 -0.21 -9.08 -9.46
C ASP A 90 1.11 -9.05 -10.24
N GLY A 91 1.86 -7.96 -10.06
CA GLY A 91 3.10 -7.71 -10.79
C GLY A 91 2.94 -6.90 -12.09
N GLU A 92 1.73 -6.68 -12.59
CA GLU A 92 1.48 -5.85 -13.79
C GLU A 92 1.21 -4.40 -13.39
N GLY A 93 2.07 -3.50 -13.80
CA GLY A 93 1.98 -2.07 -13.50
C GLY A 93 2.01 -1.73 -12.00
N PRO A 94 2.04 -0.44 -11.63
CA PRO A 94 2.24 -0.02 -10.23
C PRO A 94 1.20 -0.56 -9.24
N TRP A 95 -0.07 -0.64 -9.66
CA TRP A 95 -1.11 -1.19 -8.81
C TRP A 95 -0.95 -2.71 -8.62
N GLY A 96 -0.63 -3.47 -9.69
CA GLY A 96 -0.38 -4.90 -9.57
C GLY A 96 0.80 -5.23 -8.66
N TYR A 97 1.85 -4.39 -8.64
CA TYR A 97 2.90 -4.49 -7.62
C TYR A 97 2.34 -4.24 -6.22
N ALA A 98 1.67 -3.10 -6.01
CA ALA A 98 1.20 -2.69 -4.68
C ALA A 98 0.20 -3.68 -4.08
N ASN A 99 -0.56 -4.38 -4.92
CA ASN A 99 -1.59 -5.35 -4.53
C ASN A 99 -1.01 -6.75 -4.27
N ALA A 100 0.12 -7.08 -4.86
CA ALA A 100 0.68 -8.42 -4.81
C ALA A 100 0.96 -8.93 -3.40
N ASN A 101 0.84 -10.24 -3.22
CA ASN A 101 1.30 -10.93 -2.03
C ASN A 101 2.80 -10.71 -1.78
N GLY A 102 3.25 -11.05 -0.60
CA GLY A 102 4.65 -10.86 -0.21
C GLY A 102 5.02 -9.37 -0.13
N PRO A 103 6.16 -8.97 -0.70
CA PRO A 103 6.70 -7.63 -0.54
C PRO A 103 6.22 -6.64 -1.60
N GLY A 104 5.09 -6.87 -2.28
CA GLY A 104 4.70 -6.13 -3.48
C GLY A 104 4.87 -4.62 -3.40
N PHE A 105 4.34 -3.97 -2.36
CA PHE A 105 4.49 -2.52 -2.18
C PHE A 105 5.96 -2.09 -1.93
N ALA A 106 6.70 -2.87 -1.14
CA ALA A 106 8.10 -2.58 -0.85
C ALA A 106 8.96 -2.71 -2.11
N LEU A 107 8.69 -3.73 -2.92
CA LEU A 107 9.36 -3.92 -4.22
C LEU A 107 9.04 -2.77 -5.18
N LEU A 108 7.77 -2.32 -5.25
CA LEU A 108 7.38 -1.14 -6.02
C LEU A 108 8.21 0.08 -5.63
N ALA A 109 8.26 0.39 -4.34
CA ALA A 109 9.00 1.55 -3.83
C ALA A 109 10.50 1.46 -4.16
N HIS A 110 11.08 0.26 -4.06
CA HIS A 110 12.48 0.00 -4.42
C HIS A 110 12.70 0.20 -5.94
N ARG A 111 11.91 -0.41 -6.80
CA ARG A 111 12.02 -0.30 -8.27
C ARG A 111 11.87 1.13 -8.76
N LEU A 112 10.96 1.88 -8.18
CA LEU A 112 10.81 3.31 -8.46
C LEU A 112 11.92 4.16 -7.83
N GLY A 113 12.68 3.63 -6.88
CA GLY A 113 13.59 4.39 -6.04
C GLY A 113 12.86 5.48 -5.25
N ALA A 114 11.61 5.21 -4.87
CA ALA A 114 10.73 6.16 -4.19
C ALA A 114 10.99 6.25 -2.69
N GLY A 115 11.71 5.27 -2.13
CA GLY A 115 11.93 5.21 -0.69
C GLY A 115 12.98 4.18 -0.28
N VAL A 116 12.98 3.87 0.99
CA VAL A 116 13.84 2.87 1.61
C VAL A 116 12.99 1.81 2.30
N ASN A 117 13.47 0.56 2.22
CA ASN A 117 12.86 -0.57 2.91
C ASN A 117 13.77 -1.04 4.04
N PHE A 118 13.18 -1.54 5.12
CA PHE A 118 13.91 -2.04 6.29
C PHE A 118 13.00 -2.97 7.12
N THR A 119 13.58 -3.69 8.09
CA THR A 119 12.87 -4.66 8.92
C THR A 119 12.97 -4.33 10.42
N ASP A 120 13.84 -3.41 10.80
CA ASP A 120 14.08 -3.05 12.20
C ASP A 120 13.04 -2.05 12.71
N TRP A 121 12.33 -2.43 13.77
CA TRP A 121 11.38 -1.58 14.49
C TRP A 121 11.99 -0.30 15.04
N LYS A 122 13.29 -0.31 15.40
CA LYS A 122 13.99 0.89 15.91
C LYS A 122 14.04 2.02 14.88
N MET A 123 13.95 1.68 13.60
CA MET A 123 13.91 2.64 12.52
C MET A 123 12.50 3.14 12.20
N ALA A 124 11.46 2.44 12.68
CA ALA A 124 10.07 2.70 12.33
C ALA A 124 9.61 4.10 12.77
N ARG A 125 8.82 4.75 11.93
CA ARG A 125 8.25 6.10 12.19
C ARG A 125 6.80 6.16 11.71
N PRO A 126 5.98 7.03 12.28
CA PRO A 126 4.65 7.32 11.75
C PRO A 126 4.69 7.64 10.24
N SER A 127 3.74 7.09 9.51
CA SER A 127 3.61 7.13 8.03
C SER A 127 4.42 6.10 7.27
N ASP A 128 5.24 5.27 7.90
CA ASP A 128 5.82 4.11 7.22
C ASP A 128 4.71 3.14 6.83
N ILE A 129 4.81 2.58 5.63
CA ILE A 129 3.94 1.50 5.17
C ILE A 129 4.54 0.20 5.68
N LEU A 130 3.73 -0.62 6.31
CA LEU A 130 4.16 -1.83 6.96
C LEU A 130 3.44 -3.04 6.37
N LYS A 131 4.20 -3.95 5.78
CA LYS A 131 3.76 -5.30 5.47
C LYS A 131 3.99 -6.18 6.68
N ILE A 132 2.92 -6.80 7.16
CA ILE A 132 2.91 -7.77 8.27
C ILE A 132 2.66 -9.15 7.69
N SER A 133 3.46 -10.14 8.06
CA SER A 133 3.15 -11.57 7.88
C SER A 133 2.78 -12.18 9.21
N TRP A 134 1.61 -12.85 9.25
CA TRP A 134 1.13 -13.53 10.45
C TRP A 134 1.68 -14.97 10.59
N ASN A 135 2.26 -15.50 9.52
CA ASN A 135 2.90 -16.81 9.48
C ASN A 135 4.27 -16.73 8.80
N GLU A 136 4.96 -17.85 8.71
CA GLU A 136 6.32 -17.92 8.11
C GLU A 136 6.31 -17.89 6.58
N HIS A 137 5.16 -18.10 5.96
CA HIS A 137 5.05 -18.18 4.51
C HIS A 137 5.00 -16.79 3.88
N ILE A 138 5.65 -16.64 2.73
CA ILE A 138 5.60 -15.46 1.88
C ILE A 138 5.16 -15.93 0.49
N GLY A 139 4.04 -15.44 0.00
CA GLY A 139 3.48 -15.84 -1.30
C GLY A 139 2.16 -16.61 -1.18
N ALA A 140 2.05 -17.78 -1.84
CA ALA A 140 0.78 -18.50 -1.99
C ALA A 140 0.07 -18.84 -0.67
N ASN A 141 0.83 -19.24 0.35
CA ASN A 141 0.29 -19.60 1.66
C ASN A 141 0.45 -18.47 2.69
N GLU A 142 0.69 -17.26 2.22
CA GLU A 142 0.86 -16.11 3.07
C GLU A 142 -0.44 -15.73 3.78
N ARG A 143 -0.31 -15.43 5.06
CA ARG A 143 -1.34 -14.71 5.83
C ARG A 143 -0.74 -13.35 6.16
N GLY A 144 -1.07 -12.34 5.36
CA GLY A 144 -0.44 -11.04 5.42
C GLY A 144 -1.44 -9.90 5.58
N HIS A 145 -0.91 -8.74 5.91
CA HIS A 145 -1.65 -7.49 5.99
C HIS A 145 -0.76 -6.31 5.60
N LEU A 146 -1.30 -5.37 4.83
CA LEU A 146 -0.63 -4.14 4.48
C LEU A 146 -1.29 -2.98 5.23
N VAL A 147 -0.49 -2.22 5.97
CA VAL A 147 -0.98 -1.15 6.85
C VAL A 147 -0.06 0.06 6.81
N ILE A 148 -0.52 1.18 7.35
CA ILE A 148 0.30 2.38 7.59
C ILE A 148 0.50 2.52 9.09
N LEU A 149 1.76 2.62 9.54
CA LEU A 149 2.09 2.86 10.94
C LEU A 149 1.67 4.28 11.32
N VAL A 150 0.81 4.39 12.32
CA VAL A 150 0.36 5.68 12.88
C VAL A 150 1.18 6.03 14.11
N LYS A 151 1.43 5.04 14.97
CA LYS A 151 2.22 5.23 16.19
C LYS A 151 2.83 3.89 16.63
N ASP A 152 4.09 3.93 17.02
CA ASP A 152 4.71 2.87 17.80
C ASP A 152 4.41 3.10 19.28
N GLU A 153 3.76 2.15 19.92
CA GLU A 153 3.35 2.20 21.34
C GLU A 153 4.17 1.19 22.18
N GLY A 154 5.40 0.89 21.80
CA GLY A 154 6.25 -0.10 22.46
C GLY A 154 5.95 -1.52 22.00
N ASP A 155 5.27 -2.33 22.79
CA ASP A 155 4.92 -3.71 22.44
C ASP A 155 3.76 -3.80 21.43
N THR A 156 3.11 -2.69 21.14
CA THR A 156 1.94 -2.59 20.27
C THR A 156 2.17 -1.53 19.19
N ALA A 157 1.73 -1.80 17.98
CA ALA A 157 1.69 -0.84 16.89
C ALA A 157 0.25 -0.36 16.67
N CYS A 158 0.03 0.95 16.71
CA CYS A 158 -1.20 1.57 16.21
C CYS A 158 -1.04 1.77 14.70
N VAL A 159 -1.91 1.10 13.92
CA VAL A 159 -1.86 1.10 12.46
C VAL A 159 -3.19 1.50 11.86
N TRP A 160 -3.16 2.03 10.64
CA TRP A 160 -4.35 2.32 9.85
C TRP A 160 -4.33 1.48 8.55
N SER A 161 -5.49 0.95 8.19
CA SER A 161 -5.72 0.22 6.94
C SER A 161 -7.22 -0.04 6.73
N SER A 162 -7.57 -0.94 5.82
CA SER A 162 -8.86 -1.63 5.80
C SER A 162 -8.70 -3.00 6.49
N HIS A 163 -9.54 -3.26 7.48
CA HIS A 163 -9.45 -4.43 8.35
C HIS A 163 -10.72 -5.28 8.28
N LYS A 164 -10.59 -6.59 8.54
CA LYS A 164 -11.76 -7.44 8.82
C LYS A 164 -12.39 -7.03 10.16
N ALA A 165 -13.69 -7.26 10.33
CA ALA A 165 -14.34 -7.07 11.63
C ALA A 165 -13.68 -7.95 12.69
N ARG A 166 -13.42 -7.38 13.85
CA ARG A 166 -12.81 -8.09 14.97
C ARG A 166 -13.06 -7.34 16.28
N ASP A 167 -13.30 -8.09 17.36
CA ASP A 167 -13.38 -7.57 18.73
C ASP A 167 -14.32 -6.35 18.86
N GLY A 168 -15.53 -6.45 18.27
CA GLY A 168 -16.55 -5.38 18.27
C GLY A 168 -16.23 -4.19 17.36
N GLN A 169 -15.09 -4.18 16.67
CA GLN A 169 -14.74 -3.13 15.75
C GLN A 169 -15.19 -3.46 14.32
N PRO A 170 -15.79 -2.49 13.58
CA PRO A 170 -16.34 -2.73 12.25
C PRO A 170 -15.27 -3.04 11.21
N ALA A 171 -15.69 -3.74 10.15
CA ALA A 171 -14.83 -4.00 8.99
C ALA A 171 -14.68 -2.75 8.12
N GLY A 172 -13.51 -2.60 7.47
CA GLY A 172 -13.19 -1.52 6.55
C GLY A 172 -12.10 -0.59 7.08
N TYR A 173 -12.13 0.66 6.63
CA TYR A 173 -11.13 1.67 7.01
C TYR A 173 -11.15 1.94 8.51
N GLY A 174 -9.99 1.92 9.14
CA GLY A 174 -9.90 2.22 10.55
C GLY A 174 -8.51 2.07 11.15
N LEU A 175 -8.43 2.43 12.42
CA LEU A 175 -7.26 2.19 13.26
C LEU A 175 -7.38 0.83 13.94
N ARG A 176 -6.25 0.18 14.13
CA ARG A 176 -6.10 -1.02 14.95
C ARG A 176 -4.85 -0.95 15.79
N ARG A 177 -4.91 -1.46 17.01
CA ARG A 177 -3.74 -1.76 17.82
C ARG A 177 -3.41 -3.23 17.65
N ILE A 178 -2.19 -3.51 17.23
CA ILE A 178 -1.72 -4.86 16.93
C ILE A 178 -0.49 -5.14 17.77
N PRO A 179 -0.50 -6.17 18.63
CA PRO A 179 0.68 -6.59 19.37
C PRO A 179 1.82 -6.97 18.41
N LYS A 180 3.02 -6.47 18.63
CA LYS A 180 4.19 -6.81 17.80
C LYS A 180 4.51 -8.31 17.89
N SER A 181 4.26 -8.93 19.04
CA SER A 181 4.43 -10.39 19.25
C SER A 181 3.56 -11.25 18.33
N ALA A 182 2.47 -10.72 17.80
CA ALA A 182 1.62 -11.42 16.82
C ALA A 182 2.20 -11.39 15.40
N MET A 183 3.18 -10.53 15.14
CA MET A 183 3.76 -10.35 13.81
C MET A 183 4.99 -11.26 13.66
N LYS A 184 4.89 -12.26 12.79
CA LYS A 184 6.02 -13.18 12.53
C LYS A 184 7.15 -12.50 11.76
N ARG A 185 6.79 -11.65 10.79
CA ARG A 185 7.74 -10.87 10.00
C ARG A 185 7.16 -9.50 9.70
N VAL A 186 8.02 -8.52 9.59
CA VAL A 186 7.65 -7.14 9.24
C VAL A 186 8.59 -6.58 8.19
N LEU A 187 8.03 -5.87 7.21
CA LEU A 187 8.76 -5.17 6.18
C LEU A 187 8.22 -3.76 6.07
N PHE A 188 9.02 -2.79 6.42
CA PHE A 188 8.69 -1.37 6.35
C PHE A 188 9.10 -0.78 5.01
N THR A 189 8.31 0.15 4.52
CA THR A 189 8.61 1.01 3.38
C THR A 189 8.40 2.45 3.79
N ARG A 190 9.45 3.26 3.73
CA ARG A 190 9.39 4.71 3.93
C ARG A 190 9.54 5.42 2.61
N ILE A 191 8.53 6.17 2.20
CA ILE A 191 8.61 7.01 1.01
C ILE A 191 9.41 8.27 1.36
N THR A 192 10.60 8.39 0.77
CA THR A 192 11.53 9.52 1.00
C THR A 192 11.67 10.41 -0.23
N ARG A 193 11.30 9.91 -1.40
CA ARG A 193 11.40 10.61 -2.69
C ARG A 193 10.09 10.51 -3.48
N PRO A 194 9.03 11.27 -3.10
CA PRO A 194 7.72 11.18 -3.76
C PRO A 194 7.77 11.45 -5.26
N ALA A 195 8.65 12.35 -5.73
CA ALA A 195 8.84 12.64 -7.15
C ALA A 195 9.26 11.41 -7.98
N ALA A 196 9.82 10.38 -7.34
CA ALA A 196 10.23 9.15 -8.03
C ALA A 196 9.04 8.34 -8.59
N PHE A 197 7.82 8.57 -8.08
CA PHE A 197 6.59 8.02 -8.67
C PHE A 197 6.36 8.49 -10.12
N ASN A 198 7.04 9.55 -10.57
CA ASN A 198 7.03 9.93 -11.99
C ASN A 198 7.56 8.84 -12.92
N ARG A 199 8.28 7.85 -12.41
CA ARG A 199 8.77 6.70 -13.19
C ARG A 199 7.75 5.57 -13.34
N ALA A 200 6.58 5.69 -12.73
CA ALA A 200 5.55 4.64 -12.69
C ALA A 200 5.14 4.12 -14.07
N HIS A 201 5.06 5.01 -15.08
CA HIS A 201 4.71 4.65 -16.46
C HIS A 201 5.81 3.88 -17.23
N LYS A 202 7.00 3.75 -16.63
CA LYS A 202 8.14 3.00 -17.19
C LYS A 202 8.45 1.75 -16.37
N LEU A 203 7.62 1.44 -15.37
CA LEU A 203 7.82 0.26 -14.53
C LEU A 203 7.56 -1.00 -15.38
N PRO A 204 8.54 -1.90 -15.51
CA PRO A 204 8.32 -3.18 -16.19
C PRO A 204 7.42 -4.08 -15.33
N ASP A 205 6.77 -5.04 -15.97
CA ASP A 205 6.08 -6.10 -15.25
C ASP A 205 7.07 -6.94 -14.44
N GLU A 206 6.62 -7.49 -13.32
CA GLU A 206 7.41 -8.33 -12.42
C GLU A 206 6.77 -9.73 -12.30
N PRO A 207 7.13 -10.67 -13.16
CA PRO A 207 6.55 -12.01 -13.16
C PRO A 207 6.68 -12.74 -11.83
N TRP A 208 7.73 -12.47 -11.08
CA TRP A 208 7.93 -13.06 -9.77
C TRP A 208 6.79 -12.75 -8.79
N LEU A 209 6.22 -11.55 -8.83
CA LEU A 209 5.04 -11.23 -8.00
C LEU A 209 3.82 -12.05 -8.44
N THR A 210 3.65 -12.30 -9.74
CA THR A 210 2.59 -13.18 -10.25
C THR A 210 2.81 -14.63 -9.78
N GLU A 211 4.05 -15.10 -9.75
CA GLU A 211 4.40 -16.44 -9.26
C GLU A 211 4.10 -16.62 -7.77
N LEU A 212 4.22 -15.57 -6.95
CA LEU A 212 3.88 -15.61 -5.54
C LEU A 212 2.40 -15.93 -5.25
N MET A 213 1.52 -15.84 -6.23
CA MET A 213 0.15 -16.34 -6.12
C MET A 213 0.06 -17.87 -6.11
N ARG A 214 1.09 -18.58 -6.59
CA ARG A 214 1.11 -20.03 -6.76
C ARG A 214 2.22 -20.72 -5.98
N ALA A 215 3.27 -20.00 -5.60
CA ALA A 215 4.42 -20.52 -4.89
C ALA A 215 4.81 -19.64 -3.71
N ASN A 216 5.48 -20.22 -2.74
CA ASN A 216 6.10 -19.45 -1.66
C ASN A 216 7.54 -19.09 -2.03
N THR A 217 8.03 -18.01 -1.43
CA THR A 217 9.44 -17.62 -1.46
C THR A 217 10.03 -17.61 -0.06
N THR A 218 11.35 -17.45 0.04
CA THR A 218 12.03 -17.28 1.33
C THR A 218 11.99 -15.82 1.78
N TRP A 219 12.11 -15.60 3.09
CA TRP A 219 12.24 -14.26 3.63
C TRP A 219 13.51 -13.56 3.13
N ALA A 220 14.63 -14.27 3.06
CA ALA A 220 15.90 -13.75 2.54
C ALA A 220 15.74 -13.23 1.10
N GLU A 221 15.09 -13.99 0.21
CA GLU A 221 14.83 -13.55 -1.16
C GLU A 221 13.89 -12.34 -1.20
N CYS A 222 12.86 -12.34 -0.36
CA CYS A 222 11.91 -11.25 -0.23
C CYS A 222 12.62 -9.92 0.12
N VAL A 223 13.44 -9.90 1.18
CA VAL A 223 14.12 -8.68 1.63
C VAL A 223 15.21 -8.24 0.64
N ARG A 224 15.97 -9.20 0.09
CA ARG A 224 17.00 -8.93 -0.92
C ARG A 224 16.41 -8.23 -2.15
N ARG A 225 15.29 -8.72 -2.69
CA ARG A 225 14.61 -8.10 -3.84
C ARG A 225 14.10 -6.70 -3.53
N CYS A 226 13.79 -6.42 -2.27
CA CYS A 226 13.39 -5.09 -1.81
C CYS A 226 14.56 -4.16 -1.52
N GLY A 227 15.80 -4.55 -1.85
CA GLY A 227 16.99 -3.73 -1.66
C GLY A 227 17.46 -3.64 -0.21
N ILE A 228 17.11 -4.62 0.61
CA ILE A 228 17.64 -4.76 1.97
C ILE A 228 18.80 -5.77 1.88
N HIS A 229 19.98 -5.32 2.20
CA HIS A 229 21.20 -6.11 2.24
C HIS A 229 21.68 -6.16 3.70
N ASP A 230 22.09 -7.33 4.14
CA ASP A 230 22.70 -7.57 5.46
C ASP A 230 24.09 -6.92 5.53
#